data_9a285230212335beb1ef2a7d673a3da0
#
_entry.id   9a285230212335beb1ef2a7d673a3da0
#
_cell.length_a   1.000
_cell.length_b   1.000
_cell.length_c   1.000
_cell.angle_alpha   90.00
_cell.angle_beta   90.00
_cell.angle_gamma   90.00
#
_symmetry.space_group_name_H-M   'P 1'
#
loop_
_entity.id
_entity.type
_entity.pdbx_description
1 polymer ?
#
loop_
_entity_poly.entity_id
_entity_poly.type
_entity_poly.pdbx_seq_one_letter_code
_entity_poly.pdbx_strand_id
1 'polypeptide(L)'
;LLTQPASHKALAVVPTPDLGVGGYAGLATDMVQYGAVEASCDAWMCLAVVDATSARTLVHHLAHDGRVLWTEPTSELRVHNALAWSIAGVQNVANNATFTLDGSGEMIAIADTGLDRNHPDLTGRVAATYTQFGLDPSPADSNSGHGTHIAVSVLGNGTGNADARGVAPAANLVMYALEHDPTGTFGRIGSIYDMLRDAEQLTARISVNAWGLNGNYGQYTADARSVDTFVHDRKDLTPIFSVGDRGTSGAS
;
A
#
# COMPACT_ATOMS: atom_id res chain seq x y z
N LEU A 1 3.14 4.85 -12.97
CA LEU A 1 1.84 5.55 -13.00
C LEU A 1 1.74 6.31 -14.31
N LEU A 2 0.99 5.77 -15.27
CA LEU A 2 0.70 6.43 -16.55
C LEU A 2 -0.22 7.63 -16.24
N THR A 3 0.30 8.84 -16.35
CA THR A 3 -0.51 10.06 -16.36
C THR A 3 -1.31 10.08 -17.65
N GLN A 4 -2.56 9.65 -17.59
CA GLN A 4 -3.43 9.67 -18.76
C GLN A 4 -3.88 11.10 -19.07
N PRO A 5 -3.81 11.54 -20.33
CA PRO A 5 -4.47 12.77 -20.76
C PRO A 5 -5.97 12.66 -20.50
N ALA A 6 -6.64 13.76 -20.18
CA ALA A 6 -8.05 13.80 -19.80
C ALA A 6 -9.04 13.22 -20.86
N SER A 7 -8.55 12.93 -22.06
CA SER A 7 -9.33 12.35 -23.18
C SER A 7 -9.25 10.82 -23.27
N HIS A 8 -8.41 10.16 -22.50
CA HIS A 8 -8.21 8.71 -22.56
C HIS A 8 -8.94 8.00 -21.43
N LYS A 9 -9.42 6.80 -21.70
CA LYS A 9 -10.05 5.88 -20.74
C LYS A 9 -9.24 4.59 -20.67
N ALA A 10 -9.19 3.99 -19.50
CA ALA A 10 -8.66 2.66 -19.37
C ALA A 10 -9.78 1.61 -19.45
N LEU A 11 -9.53 0.54 -20.16
CA LEU A 11 -10.40 -0.60 -20.33
C LEU A 11 -9.70 -1.83 -19.77
N ALA A 12 -10.37 -2.53 -18.87
CA ALA A 12 -9.96 -3.86 -18.46
C ALA A 12 -10.60 -4.91 -19.36
N VAL A 13 -9.80 -5.87 -19.78
CA VAL A 13 -10.22 -6.99 -20.62
C VAL A 13 -9.81 -8.28 -19.93
N VAL A 14 -10.76 -9.13 -19.63
CA VAL A 14 -10.49 -10.42 -18.99
C VAL A 14 -10.33 -11.48 -20.07
N PRO A 15 -9.12 -12.03 -20.24
CA PRO A 15 -8.87 -13.05 -21.23
C PRO A 15 -9.41 -14.41 -20.79
N THR A 16 -9.62 -15.31 -21.76
CA THR A 16 -9.88 -16.73 -21.45
C THR A 16 -8.66 -17.34 -20.77
N PRO A 17 -8.84 -18.23 -19.78
CA PRO A 17 -7.74 -19.04 -19.24
C PRO A 17 -7.02 -19.81 -20.34
N ASP A 18 -5.75 -20.10 -20.14
CA ASP A 18 -4.95 -21.01 -20.98
C ASP A 18 -4.52 -20.49 -22.36
N LEU A 19 -4.54 -19.18 -22.60
CA LEU A 19 -4.01 -18.62 -23.85
C LEU A 19 -2.46 -18.81 -24.00
N GLY A 20 -1.76 -19.04 -22.90
CA GLY A 20 -0.30 -19.03 -22.87
C GLY A 20 0.31 -17.64 -23.13
N VAL A 21 1.61 -17.52 -22.90
CA VAL A 21 2.31 -16.22 -23.02
C VAL A 21 2.16 -15.59 -24.41
N GLY A 22 2.24 -16.41 -25.47
CA GLY A 22 2.08 -15.93 -26.84
C GLY A 22 0.66 -15.44 -27.16
N GLY A 23 -0.36 -16.07 -26.57
CA GLY A 23 -1.75 -15.68 -26.74
C GLY A 23 -2.07 -14.34 -26.05
N TYR A 24 -1.56 -14.11 -24.87
CA TYR A 24 -1.70 -12.84 -24.15
C TYR A 24 -0.98 -11.69 -24.88
N ALA A 25 0.25 -11.92 -25.33
CA ALA A 25 0.98 -10.94 -26.12
C ALA A 25 0.28 -10.62 -27.46
N GLY A 26 -0.28 -11.63 -28.12
CA GLY A 26 -1.08 -11.47 -29.35
C GLY A 26 -2.34 -10.63 -29.09
N LEU A 27 -3.07 -10.89 -28.00
CA LEU A 27 -4.25 -10.12 -27.64
C LEU A 27 -3.90 -8.64 -27.36
N ALA A 28 -2.81 -8.37 -26.66
CA ALA A 28 -2.34 -7.01 -26.42
C ALA A 28 -1.99 -6.30 -27.75
N THR A 29 -1.34 -6.99 -28.66
CA THR A 29 -1.00 -6.46 -30.01
C THR A 29 -2.25 -6.12 -30.80
N ASP A 30 -3.24 -7.01 -30.81
CA ASP A 30 -4.50 -6.79 -31.50
C ASP A 30 -5.27 -5.60 -30.91
N MET A 31 -5.29 -5.44 -29.58
CA MET A 31 -5.90 -4.26 -28.96
C MET A 31 -5.29 -2.95 -29.44
N VAL A 32 -3.98 -2.88 -29.59
CA VAL A 32 -3.29 -1.71 -30.16
C VAL A 32 -3.69 -1.51 -31.64
N GLN A 33 -3.75 -2.59 -32.41
CA GLN A 33 -4.16 -2.53 -33.82
C GLN A 33 -5.61 -2.01 -33.99
N TYR A 34 -6.49 -2.30 -33.02
CA TYR A 34 -7.90 -1.87 -33.06
C TYR A 34 -8.17 -0.58 -32.25
N GLY A 35 -7.13 0.18 -31.95
CA GLY A 35 -7.26 1.56 -31.51
C GLY A 35 -6.90 1.82 -30.05
N ALA A 36 -6.34 0.84 -29.31
CA ALA A 36 -5.70 1.16 -28.05
C ALA A 36 -4.40 1.93 -28.29
N VAL A 37 -4.16 2.96 -27.51
CA VAL A 37 -2.90 3.70 -27.52
C VAL A 37 -1.79 2.84 -26.94
N GLU A 38 -2.14 2.06 -25.93
CA GLU A 38 -1.28 1.14 -25.23
C GLU A 38 -2.10 -0.04 -24.70
N ALA A 39 -1.54 -1.24 -24.71
CA ALA A 39 -2.16 -2.41 -24.12
C ALA A 39 -1.09 -3.36 -23.55
N SER A 40 -1.42 -3.99 -22.43
CA SER A 40 -0.63 -5.04 -21.80
C SER A 40 -1.54 -6.14 -21.28
N CYS A 41 -1.08 -7.39 -21.35
CA CYS A 41 -1.84 -8.55 -20.87
C CYS A 41 -0.98 -9.48 -20.03
N ASP A 42 -1.62 -10.03 -18.99
CA ASP A 42 -1.13 -11.17 -18.24
C ASP A 42 -2.19 -12.30 -18.22
N ALA A 43 -1.98 -13.32 -17.42
CA ALA A 43 -2.91 -14.47 -17.33
C ALA A 43 -4.26 -14.12 -16.69
N TRP A 44 -4.39 -12.97 -16.07
CA TRP A 44 -5.58 -12.57 -15.31
C TRP A 44 -6.34 -11.44 -15.96
N MET A 45 -5.62 -10.48 -16.56
CA MET A 45 -6.22 -9.26 -17.07
C MET A 45 -5.36 -8.62 -18.15
N CYS A 46 -6.00 -8.02 -19.13
CA CYS A 46 -5.37 -7.03 -20.00
C CYS A 46 -5.84 -5.63 -19.61
N LEU A 47 -4.92 -4.67 -19.66
CA LEU A 47 -5.26 -3.25 -19.58
C LEU A 47 -4.99 -2.60 -20.92
N ALA A 48 -5.96 -1.85 -21.41
CA ALA A 48 -5.85 -1.04 -22.63
C ALA A 48 -6.18 0.42 -22.33
N VAL A 49 -5.34 1.32 -22.81
CA VAL A 49 -5.61 2.76 -22.81
C VAL A 49 -6.20 3.13 -24.16
N VAL A 50 -7.37 3.73 -24.17
CA VAL A 50 -8.11 4.04 -25.39
C VAL A 50 -8.71 5.43 -25.34
N ASP A 51 -8.68 6.15 -26.45
CA ASP A 51 -9.42 7.39 -26.57
C ASP A 51 -10.94 7.15 -26.83
N ALA A 52 -11.75 8.16 -26.59
CA ALA A 52 -13.20 8.04 -26.69
C ALA A 52 -13.69 7.71 -28.11
N THR A 53 -12.91 8.02 -29.14
CA THR A 53 -13.28 7.78 -30.54
C THR A 53 -13.01 6.35 -30.97
N SER A 54 -11.90 5.78 -30.48
CA SER A 54 -11.46 4.41 -30.79
C SER A 54 -12.10 3.37 -29.87
N ALA A 55 -12.59 3.77 -28.69
CA ALA A 55 -13.14 2.86 -27.68
C ALA A 55 -14.25 1.95 -28.23
N ARG A 56 -15.17 2.49 -29.04
CA ARG A 56 -16.27 1.72 -29.64
C ARG A 56 -15.77 0.64 -30.59
N THR A 57 -14.79 0.95 -31.41
CA THR A 57 -14.17 0.00 -32.36
C THR A 57 -13.47 -1.12 -31.61
N LEU A 58 -12.69 -0.78 -30.62
CA LEU A 58 -11.98 -1.76 -29.80
C LEU A 58 -12.96 -2.68 -29.05
N VAL A 59 -13.96 -2.12 -28.36
CA VAL A 59 -14.95 -2.94 -27.62
C VAL A 59 -15.74 -3.84 -28.57
N HIS A 60 -16.12 -3.34 -29.74
CA HIS A 60 -16.81 -4.16 -30.74
C HIS A 60 -15.93 -5.34 -31.20
N HIS A 61 -14.64 -5.09 -31.45
CA HIS A 61 -13.71 -6.14 -31.82
C HIS A 61 -13.58 -7.19 -30.69
N LEU A 62 -13.32 -6.74 -29.46
CA LEU A 62 -13.15 -7.61 -28.31
C LEU A 62 -14.41 -8.45 -27.99
N ALA A 63 -15.60 -7.93 -28.23
CA ALA A 63 -16.86 -8.64 -28.05
C ALA A 63 -17.03 -9.85 -28.99
N HIS A 64 -16.27 -9.91 -30.09
CA HIS A 64 -16.27 -11.02 -31.04
C HIS A 64 -14.99 -11.85 -30.99
N ASP A 65 -14.06 -11.54 -30.10
CA ASP A 65 -12.82 -12.27 -29.92
C ASP A 65 -13.01 -13.41 -28.91
N GLY A 66 -12.91 -14.64 -29.37
CA GLY A 66 -13.07 -15.85 -28.53
C GLY A 66 -12.01 -15.98 -27.41
N ARG A 67 -11.00 -15.13 -27.40
CA ARG A 67 -9.98 -15.06 -26.32
C ARG A 67 -10.41 -14.17 -25.17
N VAL A 68 -11.56 -13.46 -25.26
CA VAL A 68 -12.04 -12.51 -24.27
C VAL A 68 -13.31 -13.02 -23.61
N LEU A 69 -13.31 -13.06 -22.28
CA LEU A 69 -14.49 -13.39 -21.49
C LEU A 69 -15.42 -12.18 -21.30
N TRP A 70 -14.86 -11.04 -20.91
CA TRP A 70 -15.59 -9.77 -20.82
C TRP A 70 -14.66 -8.57 -20.86
N THR A 71 -15.25 -7.40 -21.04
CA THR A 71 -14.58 -6.11 -20.99
C THR A 71 -15.34 -5.18 -20.07
N GLU A 72 -14.62 -4.35 -19.31
CA GLU A 72 -15.22 -3.33 -18.46
C GLU A 72 -14.37 -2.06 -18.44
N PRO A 73 -14.97 -0.87 -18.26
CA PRO A 73 -14.20 0.32 -17.98
C PRO A 73 -13.48 0.16 -16.65
N THR A 74 -12.19 0.48 -16.60
CA THR A 74 -11.53 0.56 -15.29
C THR A 74 -12.02 1.82 -14.57
N SER A 75 -12.34 1.65 -13.30
CA SER A 75 -12.55 2.79 -12.41
C SER A 75 -11.23 3.48 -12.16
N GLU A 76 -11.25 4.81 -12.03
CA GLU A 76 -10.11 5.54 -11.53
C GLU A 76 -9.73 5.00 -10.15
N LEU A 77 -8.47 4.62 -9.98
CA LEU A 77 -7.94 4.28 -8.68
C LEU A 77 -7.94 5.57 -7.83
N ARG A 78 -8.83 5.63 -6.88
CA ARG A 78 -8.87 6.73 -5.90
C ARG A 78 -8.19 6.27 -4.63
N VAL A 79 -7.35 7.11 -4.09
CA VAL A 79 -6.83 6.93 -2.73
C VAL A 79 -8.01 7.06 -1.77
N HIS A 80 -8.32 5.99 -1.04
CA HIS A 80 -9.51 5.93 -0.18
C HIS A 80 -9.33 6.56 1.21
N ASN A 81 -8.23 7.27 1.47
CA ASN A 81 -7.99 7.87 2.78
C ASN A 81 -9.10 8.84 3.19
N ALA A 82 -9.62 9.66 2.28
CA ALA A 82 -10.73 10.57 2.58
C ALA A 82 -12.02 9.83 2.98
N LEU A 83 -12.30 8.69 2.34
CA LEU A 83 -13.43 7.83 2.70
C LEU A 83 -13.17 7.12 4.04
N ALA A 84 -11.96 6.60 4.26
CA ALA A 84 -11.56 5.99 5.52
C ALA A 84 -11.68 6.97 6.70
N TRP A 85 -11.30 8.23 6.50
CA TRP A 85 -11.48 9.30 7.49
C TRP A 85 -12.94 9.48 7.90
N SER A 86 -13.84 9.49 6.92
CA SER A 86 -15.28 9.63 7.16
C SER A 86 -15.86 8.41 7.88
N ILE A 87 -15.54 7.22 7.40
CA ILE A 87 -16.04 5.95 7.96
C ILE A 87 -15.53 5.73 9.39
N ALA A 88 -14.25 6.02 9.64
CA ALA A 88 -13.66 5.90 10.97
C ALA A 88 -13.97 7.06 11.92
N GLY A 89 -14.69 8.08 11.46
CA GLY A 89 -15.03 9.24 12.27
C GLY A 89 -13.86 10.18 12.59
N VAL A 90 -12.71 10.02 11.91
CA VAL A 90 -11.51 10.85 12.12
C VAL A 90 -11.80 12.32 11.87
N GLN A 91 -12.65 12.64 10.90
CA GLN A 91 -13.07 14.02 10.61
C GLN A 91 -13.71 14.71 11.82
N ASN A 92 -14.46 13.97 12.64
CA ASN A 92 -15.10 14.52 13.83
C ASN A 92 -14.10 14.91 14.92
N VAL A 93 -12.97 14.22 14.96
CA VAL A 93 -11.86 14.52 15.88
C VAL A 93 -10.99 15.64 15.33
N ALA A 94 -10.57 15.54 14.07
CA ALA A 94 -9.69 16.52 13.42
C ALA A 94 -10.31 17.93 13.31
N ASN A 95 -11.65 18.01 13.14
CA ASN A 95 -12.40 19.26 13.01
C ASN A 95 -13.07 19.71 14.32
N ASN A 96 -12.71 19.12 15.46
CA ASN A 96 -13.31 19.48 16.74
C ASN A 96 -12.86 20.88 17.18
N ALA A 97 -13.82 21.75 17.46
CA ALA A 97 -13.54 23.12 17.87
C ALA A 97 -12.97 23.25 19.29
N THR A 98 -13.08 22.19 20.11
CA THR A 98 -12.65 22.22 21.51
C THR A 98 -11.21 21.78 21.69
N PHE A 99 -10.72 20.88 20.83
CA PHE A 99 -9.36 20.37 20.86
C PHE A 99 -8.88 20.05 19.45
N THR A 100 -7.64 20.43 19.16
CA THR A 100 -6.98 20.08 17.88
C THR A 100 -6.13 18.86 18.11
N LEU A 101 -6.59 17.71 17.63
CA LEU A 101 -5.85 16.45 17.70
C LEU A 101 -5.32 16.14 16.30
N ASP A 102 -4.03 16.39 16.11
CA ASP A 102 -3.32 16.19 14.84
C ASP A 102 -2.05 15.35 14.98
N GLY A 103 -1.79 14.82 16.18
CA GLY A 103 -0.57 14.07 16.50
C GLY A 103 0.63 14.92 16.86
N SER A 104 0.44 16.23 17.07
CA SER A 104 1.53 17.13 17.47
C SER A 104 2.15 16.68 18.79
N GLY A 105 3.48 16.53 18.79
CA GLY A 105 4.25 16.06 19.95
C GLY A 105 4.32 14.52 20.06
N GLU A 106 3.58 13.78 19.26
CA GLU A 106 3.58 12.32 19.29
C GLU A 106 4.66 11.71 18.36
N MET A 107 5.19 10.56 18.78
CA MET A 107 6.09 9.72 18.01
C MET A 107 5.37 8.43 17.61
N ILE A 108 5.36 8.13 16.31
CA ILE A 108 4.80 6.90 15.76
C ILE A 108 5.94 6.08 15.16
N ALA A 109 6.03 4.82 15.53
CA ALA A 109 6.93 3.85 14.90
C ALA A 109 6.17 3.12 13.79
N ILE A 110 6.82 2.93 12.66
CA ILE A 110 6.32 2.09 11.55
C ILE A 110 7.41 1.10 11.20
N ALA A 111 7.07 -0.19 11.14
CA ALA A 111 7.96 -1.22 10.63
C ALA A 111 7.35 -1.75 9.32
N ASP A 112 8.06 -1.55 8.21
CA ASP A 112 7.55 -1.86 6.88
C ASP A 112 8.71 -1.99 5.87
N THR A 113 8.41 -1.97 4.57
CA THR A 113 9.41 -2.16 3.50
C THR A 113 10.55 -1.15 3.60
N GLY A 114 10.25 0.11 3.76
CA GLY A 114 11.23 1.19 3.84
C GLY A 114 10.54 2.55 3.75
N LEU A 115 11.29 3.59 3.43
CA LEU A 115 10.77 4.95 3.37
C LEU A 115 11.42 5.79 2.27
N ASP A 116 10.62 6.42 1.42
CA ASP A 116 11.06 7.60 0.68
C ASP A 116 11.13 8.81 1.64
N ARG A 117 12.33 9.07 2.14
CA ARG A 117 12.57 10.18 3.08
C ARG A 117 12.36 11.57 2.48
N ASN A 118 12.29 11.65 1.14
CA ASN A 118 12.09 12.89 0.40
C ASN A 118 10.62 13.14 0.07
N HIS A 119 9.72 12.26 0.49
CA HIS A 119 8.29 12.44 0.25
C HIS A 119 7.80 13.77 0.84
N PRO A 120 7.17 14.65 0.06
CA PRO A 120 6.82 16.01 0.49
C PRO A 120 5.93 16.04 1.73
N ASP A 121 5.03 15.05 1.88
CA ASP A 121 4.11 14.96 3.01
C ASP A 121 4.76 14.52 4.31
N LEU A 122 6.03 14.10 4.29
CA LEU A 122 6.80 13.66 5.46
C LEU A 122 7.90 14.63 5.85
N THR A 123 8.07 15.72 5.08
CA THR A 123 9.18 16.67 5.25
C THR A 123 9.27 17.20 6.70
N GLY A 124 10.46 17.09 7.28
CA GLY A 124 10.77 17.60 8.62
C GLY A 124 10.23 16.77 9.78
N ARG A 125 9.55 15.64 9.51
CA ARG A 125 8.92 14.82 10.54
C ARG A 125 9.46 13.39 10.65
N VAL A 126 10.43 13.02 9.82
CA VAL A 126 11.14 11.75 9.94
C VAL A 126 12.26 11.91 10.96
N ALA A 127 12.04 11.44 12.18
CA ALA A 127 13.01 11.55 13.28
C ALA A 127 14.20 10.61 13.05
N ALA A 128 13.94 9.36 12.65
CA ALA A 128 14.97 8.38 12.34
C ALA A 128 14.46 7.29 11.39
N THR A 129 15.42 6.62 10.73
CA THR A 129 15.19 5.38 9.99
C THR A 129 16.21 4.35 10.46
N TYR A 130 15.74 3.16 10.78
CA TYR A 130 16.53 2.05 11.32
C TYR A 130 16.45 0.83 10.42
N THR A 131 17.56 0.10 10.33
CA THR A 131 17.71 -1.10 9.52
C THR A 131 18.18 -2.32 10.32
N GLN A 132 18.45 -2.16 11.61
CA GLN A 132 19.01 -3.23 12.45
C GLN A 132 18.08 -4.45 12.60
N PHE A 133 16.81 -4.34 12.25
CA PHE A 133 15.85 -5.43 12.21
C PHE A 133 15.52 -5.88 10.78
N GLY A 134 16.04 -5.18 9.78
CA GLY A 134 15.86 -5.47 8.36
C GLY A 134 16.87 -6.46 7.80
N LEU A 135 16.70 -6.79 6.54
CA LEU A 135 17.53 -7.78 5.84
C LEU A 135 18.77 -7.15 5.17
N ASP A 136 18.81 -5.82 5.06
CA ASP A 136 19.96 -5.08 4.56
C ASP A 136 20.12 -3.72 5.28
N PRO A 137 21.20 -2.98 5.02
CA PRO A 137 21.44 -1.69 5.66
C PRO A 137 20.72 -0.51 4.99
N SER A 138 19.92 -0.72 3.94
CA SER A 138 19.22 0.36 3.24
C SER A 138 17.89 0.69 3.91
N PRO A 139 17.60 1.95 4.23
CA PRO A 139 16.29 2.36 4.71
C PRO A 139 15.31 2.76 3.58
N ALA A 140 15.72 2.63 2.31
CA ALA A 140 14.91 3.05 1.17
C ALA A 140 13.70 2.12 0.98
N ASP A 141 12.71 2.61 0.28
CA ASP A 141 11.51 1.87 -0.13
C ASP A 141 11.59 1.65 -1.64
N SER A 142 12.54 0.79 -2.05
CA SER A 142 13.02 0.75 -3.43
C SER A 142 12.16 -0.10 -4.35
N ASN A 143 11.39 -1.05 -3.82
CA ASN A 143 10.67 -2.02 -4.63
C ASN A 143 9.17 -1.78 -4.65
N SER A 144 8.52 -1.79 -3.49
CA SER A 144 7.06 -1.78 -3.43
C SER A 144 6.45 -0.40 -3.20
N GLY A 145 7.15 0.49 -2.52
CA GLY A 145 6.58 1.76 -2.05
C GLY A 145 5.58 1.59 -0.90
N HIS A 146 5.42 0.37 -0.36
CA HIS A 146 4.39 0.06 0.63
C HIS A 146 4.62 0.81 1.95
N GLY A 147 5.83 0.78 2.50
CA GLY A 147 6.15 1.47 3.75
C GLY A 147 5.97 2.99 3.66
N THR A 148 6.34 3.59 2.54
CA THR A 148 6.08 5.01 2.27
C THR A 148 4.58 5.30 2.20
N HIS A 149 3.80 4.46 1.54
CA HIS A 149 2.34 4.59 1.47
C HIS A 149 1.70 4.50 2.86
N ILE A 150 2.11 3.53 3.69
CA ILE A 150 1.65 3.40 5.08
C ILE A 150 2.02 4.65 5.88
N ALA A 151 3.26 5.13 5.79
CA ALA A 151 3.70 6.31 6.50
C ALA A 151 2.86 7.55 6.14
N VAL A 152 2.57 7.76 4.86
CA VAL A 152 1.72 8.88 4.41
C VAL A 152 0.27 8.69 4.87
N SER A 153 -0.25 7.48 4.85
CA SER A 153 -1.62 7.19 5.34
C SER A 153 -1.77 7.47 6.83
N VAL A 154 -0.72 7.22 7.62
CA VAL A 154 -0.71 7.47 9.08
C VAL A 154 -0.47 8.96 9.39
N LEU A 155 0.54 9.56 8.79
CA LEU A 155 1.02 10.89 9.23
C LEU A 155 1.38 11.87 8.09
N GLY A 156 0.95 11.62 6.85
CA GLY A 156 1.11 12.57 5.74
C GLY A 156 0.40 13.90 6.02
N ASN A 157 1.07 15.03 5.75
CA ASN A 157 0.49 16.35 6.02
C ASN A 157 -0.45 16.86 4.93
N GLY A 158 -0.55 16.16 3.79
CA GLY A 158 -1.40 16.53 2.66
C GLY A 158 -0.80 17.58 1.74
N THR A 159 0.50 17.87 1.84
CA THR A 159 1.18 18.82 0.94
C THR A 159 1.10 18.39 -0.52
N GLY A 160 1.26 17.08 -0.79
CA GLY A 160 1.14 16.54 -2.14
C GLY A 160 -0.30 16.45 -2.63
N ASN A 161 -1.22 16.07 -1.74
CA ASN A 161 -2.65 15.99 -2.00
C ASN A 161 -3.43 16.09 -0.67
N ALA A 162 -4.21 17.15 -0.51
CA ALA A 162 -4.98 17.39 0.71
C ALA A 162 -5.99 16.28 1.03
N ASP A 163 -6.55 15.62 0.01
CA ASP A 163 -7.50 14.51 0.17
C ASP A 163 -6.81 13.20 0.63
N ALA A 164 -5.48 13.13 0.50
CA ALA A 164 -4.65 12.01 0.95
C ALA A 164 -3.95 12.27 2.30
N ARG A 165 -4.35 13.32 3.02
CA ARG A 165 -3.81 13.64 4.35
C ARG A 165 -3.97 12.47 5.31
N GLY A 166 -2.91 12.18 6.08
CA GLY A 166 -2.90 11.14 7.10
C GLY A 166 -3.68 11.52 8.37
N VAL A 167 -3.88 10.54 9.24
CA VAL A 167 -4.69 10.69 10.47
C VAL A 167 -4.00 11.58 11.51
N ALA A 168 -2.66 11.49 11.63
CA ALA A 168 -1.83 12.23 12.58
C ALA A 168 -0.79 13.11 11.86
N PRO A 169 -1.23 14.15 11.10
CA PRO A 169 -0.37 14.87 10.14
C PRO A 169 0.71 15.74 10.78
N ALA A 170 0.71 15.91 12.09
CA ALA A 170 1.75 16.64 12.83
C ALA A 170 2.64 15.72 13.68
N ALA A 171 2.39 14.39 13.68
CA ALA A 171 3.23 13.42 14.40
C ALA A 171 4.60 13.25 13.75
N ASN A 172 5.58 12.80 14.54
CA ASN A 172 6.90 12.41 14.08
C ASN A 172 6.98 10.90 13.83
N LEU A 173 7.87 10.50 12.94
CA LEU A 173 8.06 9.13 12.48
C LEU A 173 9.41 8.57 12.88
N VAL A 174 9.39 7.34 13.41
CA VAL A 174 10.53 6.42 13.40
C VAL A 174 10.18 5.26 12.47
N MET A 175 11.03 5.00 11.48
CA MET A 175 10.85 3.93 10.50
C MET A 175 11.85 2.81 10.71
N TYR A 176 11.36 1.57 10.76
CA TYR A 176 12.15 0.34 10.66
C TYR A 176 11.97 -0.24 9.27
N ALA A 177 13.01 -0.18 8.45
CA ALA A 177 13.00 -0.73 7.11
C ALA A 177 13.35 -2.22 7.16
N LEU A 178 12.48 -3.05 6.62
CA LEU A 178 12.56 -4.51 6.69
C LEU A 178 12.79 -5.18 5.33
N GLU A 179 12.70 -4.43 4.23
CA GLU A 179 12.90 -4.95 2.88
C GLU A 179 14.40 -5.14 2.59
N HIS A 180 14.72 -6.15 1.79
CA HIS A 180 16.03 -6.32 1.18
C HIS A 180 15.98 -5.69 -0.22
N ASP A 181 16.48 -4.47 -0.37
CA ASP A 181 16.39 -3.69 -1.59
C ASP A 181 16.83 -4.42 -2.86
N PRO A 182 17.97 -5.18 -2.87
CA PRO A 182 18.42 -5.85 -4.07
C PRO A 182 17.47 -6.92 -4.62
N THR A 183 16.61 -7.51 -3.79
CA THR A 183 15.73 -8.62 -4.19
C THR A 183 14.25 -8.36 -3.97
N GLY A 184 13.89 -7.27 -3.29
CA GLY A 184 12.50 -7.01 -2.86
C GLY A 184 11.98 -8.00 -1.82
N THR A 185 12.87 -8.80 -1.20
CA THR A 185 12.45 -9.73 -0.15
C THR A 185 12.06 -8.97 1.10
N PHE A 186 10.85 -9.20 1.57
CA PHE A 186 10.38 -8.61 2.81
C PHE A 186 10.52 -9.60 3.97
N GLY A 187 11.15 -9.14 5.06
CA GLY A 187 11.39 -9.97 6.23
C GLY A 187 12.17 -9.22 7.30
N ARG A 188 12.35 -9.85 8.45
CA ARG A 188 13.08 -9.27 9.58
C ARG A 188 14.08 -10.24 10.19
N ILE A 189 15.04 -9.69 10.90
CA ILE A 189 15.91 -10.39 11.82
C ILE A 189 15.58 -9.98 13.28
N GLY A 190 15.90 -10.82 14.23
CA GLY A 190 15.59 -10.57 15.64
C GLY A 190 14.10 -10.75 16.00
N SER A 191 13.76 -10.42 17.22
CA SER A 191 12.40 -10.59 17.76
C SER A 191 11.54 -9.34 17.55
N ILE A 192 10.22 -9.52 17.42
CA ILE A 192 9.27 -8.41 17.44
C ILE A 192 9.35 -7.68 18.80
N TYR A 193 9.53 -8.41 19.90
CA TYR A 193 9.69 -7.81 21.21
C TYR A 193 10.80 -6.75 21.24
N ASP A 194 11.99 -7.09 20.72
CA ASP A 194 13.13 -6.17 20.71
C ASP A 194 12.89 -4.95 19.82
N MET A 195 12.23 -5.12 18.67
CA MET A 195 11.87 -4.02 17.79
C MET A 195 10.85 -3.07 18.44
N LEU A 196 9.83 -3.61 19.11
CA LEU A 196 8.85 -2.80 19.85
C LEU A 196 9.45 -2.10 21.04
N ARG A 197 10.38 -2.77 21.76
CA ARG A 197 11.12 -2.18 22.89
C ARG A 197 12.02 -1.02 22.41
N ASP A 198 12.68 -1.18 21.29
CA ASP A 198 13.48 -0.12 20.68
C ASP A 198 12.61 1.09 20.32
N ALA A 199 11.45 0.86 19.71
CA ALA A 199 10.49 1.92 19.39
C ALA A 199 9.98 2.64 20.65
N GLU A 200 9.67 1.92 21.72
CA GLU A 200 9.26 2.51 23.01
C GLU A 200 10.35 3.39 23.61
N GLN A 201 11.62 2.94 23.55
CA GLN A 201 12.77 3.72 24.02
C GLN A 201 12.97 5.02 23.24
N LEU A 202 12.54 5.05 21.98
CA LEU A 202 12.49 6.24 21.14
C LEU A 202 11.22 7.09 21.35
N THR A 203 10.50 6.82 22.44
CA THR A 203 9.27 7.50 22.86
C THR A 203 8.05 7.28 21.95
N ALA A 204 8.09 6.29 21.06
CA ALA A 204 6.89 5.93 20.32
C ALA A 204 5.80 5.40 21.25
N ARG A 205 4.55 5.78 20.99
CA ARG A 205 3.36 5.31 21.71
C ARG A 205 2.49 4.38 20.86
N ILE A 206 2.71 4.39 19.57
CA ILE A 206 2.03 3.54 18.59
C ILE A 206 3.11 2.92 17.70
N SER A 207 3.00 1.62 17.44
CA SER A 207 3.78 0.91 16.42
C SER A 207 2.82 0.33 15.38
N VAL A 208 2.98 0.76 14.13
CA VAL A 208 2.16 0.30 13.00
C VAL A 208 2.94 -0.75 12.20
N ASN A 209 2.32 -1.91 12.03
CA ASN A 209 2.90 -3.07 11.36
C ASN A 209 1.87 -3.58 10.33
N ALA A 210 1.92 -3.04 9.12
CA ALA A 210 0.95 -3.35 8.06
C ALA A 210 1.37 -4.60 7.27
N TRP A 211 1.75 -5.66 7.98
CA TRP A 211 2.21 -6.92 7.44
C TRP A 211 1.85 -8.10 8.34
N GLY A 212 1.99 -9.30 7.82
CA GLY A 212 1.74 -10.54 8.53
C GLY A 212 2.48 -11.72 7.92
N LEU A 213 2.35 -12.90 8.51
CA LEU A 213 2.95 -14.12 8.00
C LEU A 213 2.13 -14.68 6.82
N ASN A 214 2.83 -15.18 5.80
CA ASN A 214 2.20 -15.92 4.72
C ASN A 214 2.10 -17.41 5.08
N GLY A 215 1.15 -17.76 5.93
CA GLY A 215 0.94 -19.11 6.46
C GLY A 215 0.66 -19.09 7.95
N ASN A 216 0.36 -20.27 8.50
CA ASN A 216 0.04 -20.45 9.94
C ASN A 216 -1.12 -19.57 10.44
N TYR A 217 -2.08 -19.31 9.58
CA TYR A 217 -3.20 -18.41 9.83
C TYR A 217 -3.98 -18.80 11.08
N GLY A 218 -4.17 -17.84 11.98
CA GLY A 218 -4.88 -18.03 13.25
C GLY A 218 -4.11 -18.86 14.31
N GLN A 219 -2.85 -19.23 14.06
CA GLN A 219 -2.05 -19.96 15.03
C GLN A 219 -1.30 -19.01 15.98
N TYR A 220 -1.17 -19.43 17.23
CA TYR A 220 -0.36 -18.72 18.21
C TYR A 220 1.11 -19.06 18.02
N THR A 221 1.80 -18.24 17.23
CA THR A 221 3.19 -18.41 16.83
C THR A 221 4.17 -17.79 17.85
N ALA A 222 5.47 -18.00 17.65
CA ALA A 222 6.50 -17.31 18.42
C ALA A 222 6.41 -15.77 18.31
N ASP A 223 5.98 -15.27 17.14
CA ASP A 223 5.76 -13.85 16.92
C ASP A 223 4.55 -13.33 17.71
N ALA A 224 3.44 -14.06 17.71
CA ALA A 224 2.27 -13.73 18.52
C ALA A 224 2.64 -13.68 20.02
N ARG A 225 3.38 -14.68 20.51
CA ARG A 225 3.90 -14.70 21.88
C ARG A 225 4.83 -13.50 22.17
N SER A 226 5.65 -13.12 21.21
CA SER A 226 6.58 -11.99 21.33
C SER A 226 5.82 -10.67 21.55
N VAL A 227 4.73 -10.46 20.80
CA VAL A 227 3.85 -9.29 20.96
C VAL A 227 3.12 -9.34 22.30
N ASP A 228 2.51 -10.48 22.66
CA ASP A 228 1.79 -10.63 23.93
C ASP A 228 2.71 -10.38 25.14
N THR A 229 3.93 -10.93 25.11
CA THR A 229 4.91 -10.70 26.15
C THR A 229 5.27 -9.21 26.26
N PHE A 230 5.48 -8.55 25.12
CA PHE A 230 5.76 -7.12 25.09
C PHE A 230 4.61 -6.32 25.71
N VAL A 231 3.37 -6.53 25.27
CA VAL A 231 2.20 -5.81 25.78
C VAL A 231 1.92 -6.11 27.26
N HIS A 232 2.26 -7.32 27.73
CA HIS A 232 2.19 -7.66 29.14
C HIS A 232 3.21 -6.86 29.97
N ASP A 233 4.46 -6.80 29.52
CA ASP A 233 5.57 -6.19 30.25
C ASP A 233 5.59 -4.66 30.14
N ARG A 234 5.11 -4.13 29.01
CA ARG A 234 5.21 -2.74 28.62
C ARG A 234 3.84 -2.16 28.25
N LYS A 235 3.42 -1.10 28.94
CA LYS A 235 2.06 -0.55 28.80
C LYS A 235 2.00 0.75 28.01
N ASP A 236 3.14 1.32 27.67
CA ASP A 236 3.24 2.67 27.13
C ASP A 236 3.25 2.72 25.59
N LEU A 237 3.34 1.58 24.91
CA LEU A 237 3.27 1.47 23.46
C LEU A 237 2.19 0.48 23.02
N THR A 238 1.38 0.88 22.05
CA THR A 238 0.34 0.04 21.44
C THR A 238 0.82 -0.47 20.09
N PRO A 239 1.15 -1.76 19.93
CA PRO A 239 1.42 -2.35 18.63
C PRO A 239 0.12 -2.65 17.89
N ILE A 240 0.08 -2.26 16.62
CA ILE A 240 -1.05 -2.49 15.71
C ILE A 240 -0.54 -3.35 14.56
N PHE A 241 -1.22 -4.47 14.30
CA PHE A 241 -0.93 -5.37 13.19
C PHE A 241 -2.13 -5.47 12.26
N SER A 242 -1.86 -5.61 10.95
CA SER A 242 -2.91 -5.88 9.98
C SER A 242 -3.49 -7.28 10.19
N VAL A 243 -4.78 -7.44 9.84
CA VAL A 243 -5.45 -8.74 9.83
C VAL A 243 -5.35 -9.44 8.46
N GLY A 244 -4.64 -8.83 7.51
CA GLY A 244 -4.48 -9.31 6.13
C GLY A 244 -5.61 -8.91 5.20
N ASP A 245 -5.40 -9.17 3.90
CA ASP A 245 -6.24 -8.66 2.80
C ASP A 245 -7.06 -9.77 2.11
N ARG A 246 -6.94 -11.01 2.55
CA ARG A 246 -7.52 -12.17 1.85
C ARG A 246 -9.01 -12.41 2.14
N GLY A 247 -9.60 -11.68 3.04
CA GLY A 247 -11.04 -11.78 3.37
C GLY A 247 -11.48 -13.20 3.66
N THR A 248 -12.43 -13.71 2.88
CA THR A 248 -12.97 -15.09 3.03
C THR A 248 -12.05 -16.19 2.53
N SER A 249 -10.96 -15.87 1.87
CA SER A 249 -10.03 -16.86 1.29
C SER A 249 -9.02 -17.41 2.31
N GLY A 250 -9.08 -16.97 3.53
CA GLY A 250 -8.25 -17.41 4.65
C GLY A 250 -7.93 -16.25 5.60
N ALA A 251 -7.93 -16.53 6.90
CA ALA A 251 -7.43 -15.58 7.88
C ALA A 251 -5.90 -15.52 7.80
N SER A 252 -5.35 -14.33 7.78
CA SER A 252 -3.90 -14.09 7.93
C SER A 252 -3.49 -14.10 9.39
#